data_6a685e50beeeb379c10bce2953ca9765
#
_entry.id   6a685e50beeeb379c10bce2953ca9765
#
_cell.length_a   1.000
_cell.length_b   1.000
_cell.length_c   1.000
_cell.angle_alpha   90.00
_cell.angle_beta   90.00
_cell.angle_gamma   90.00
#
_symmetry.space_group_name_H-M   'P 1'
#
loop_
_entity.id
_entity.type
_entity.pdbx_description
1 polymer ?
#
loop_
_entity_poly.entity_id
_entity_poly.type
_entity_poly.pdbx_seq_one_letter_code
_entity_poly.pdbx_strand_id
1 'polypeptide(L)'
;EDFPEIITEQFFVISPDLVHDQYFVHQVRNYIAEYLQSISYSVNEIHEFTDGCAAQYKSRHCFGDIRTAFDDFSSQHFTRNFFETSHAKGPQDAAGGIIKRQADNAILRGQAQIRSAKDLYDFASANLTEPRSFCKRRIFKYAETIPRNDNLSFKPVPSIRSVHQVRSGRQTNRGLITMSELSCYCLNCNYDMYDQCCNVKKTGGYTEWKMSEENINEQHEDEENEQNSLQELVSAGQVVALFTDDANEEYYL
;
A
#
# COMPACT_ATOMS: atom_id res chain seq x y z
N GLU A 1 12.42 -33.02 -8.72
CA GLU A 1 11.34 -31.98 -8.49
C GLU A 1 12.02 -30.63 -8.66
N ASP A 2 11.64 -29.90 -9.72
CA ASP A 2 12.13 -28.55 -9.93
C ASP A 2 11.48 -27.64 -8.88
N PHE A 3 12.28 -27.08 -7.99
CA PHE A 3 11.80 -26.06 -7.07
C PHE A 3 11.47 -24.79 -7.86
N PRO A 4 10.38 -24.08 -7.53
CA PRO A 4 10.04 -22.84 -8.20
C PRO A 4 11.17 -21.82 -8.03
N GLU A 5 11.58 -21.21 -9.15
CA GLU A 5 12.61 -20.17 -9.13
C GLU A 5 12.03 -18.89 -8.48
N ILE A 6 12.71 -18.39 -7.45
CA ILE A 6 12.37 -17.11 -6.83
C ILE A 6 13.11 -16.00 -7.56
N ILE A 7 12.37 -15.14 -8.24
CA ILE A 7 12.92 -13.96 -8.91
C ILE A 7 12.62 -12.73 -8.05
N THR A 8 13.68 -12.01 -7.65
CA THR A 8 13.56 -10.75 -6.94
C THR A 8 13.85 -9.60 -7.90
N GLU A 9 12.93 -8.63 -7.96
CA GLU A 9 13.07 -7.40 -8.71
C GLU A 9 12.75 -6.21 -7.81
N GLN A 10 13.34 -5.04 -8.11
CA GLN A 10 13.06 -3.80 -7.40
C GLN A 10 12.37 -2.84 -8.35
N PHE A 11 11.21 -2.35 -7.96
CA PHE A 11 10.40 -1.44 -8.75
C PHE A 11 10.33 -0.08 -8.06
N PHE A 12 10.70 0.97 -8.77
CA PHE A 12 10.74 2.34 -8.26
C PHE A 12 9.84 3.23 -9.10
N VAL A 13 8.96 3.96 -8.43
CA VAL A 13 8.18 5.04 -9.03
C VAL A 13 8.71 6.36 -8.48
N ILE A 14 9.14 7.24 -9.36
CA ILE A 14 9.68 8.55 -9.04
C ILE A 14 8.69 9.59 -9.55
N SER A 15 8.28 10.51 -8.66
CA SER A 15 7.27 11.52 -8.98
C SER A 15 7.64 12.87 -8.33
N PRO A 16 7.29 14.00 -8.94
CA PRO A 16 7.31 15.31 -8.29
C PRO A 16 6.10 15.52 -7.37
N ASP A 17 5.09 14.63 -7.43
CA ASP A 17 3.91 14.68 -6.57
C ASP A 17 4.30 14.29 -5.13
N LEU A 18 4.04 15.18 -4.18
CA LEU A 18 4.40 15.01 -2.77
C LEU A 18 3.25 14.45 -1.93
N VAL A 19 2.07 14.22 -2.52
CA VAL A 19 0.92 13.68 -1.80
C VAL A 19 1.01 12.16 -1.76
N HIS A 20 1.15 11.63 -0.56
CA HIS A 20 1.26 10.19 -0.31
C HIS A 20 -0.11 9.64 0.09
N ASP A 21 -0.91 9.25 -0.89
CA ASP A 21 -2.29 8.79 -0.73
C ASP A 21 -2.56 7.45 -1.44
N GLN A 22 -3.78 6.95 -1.32
CA GLN A 22 -4.22 5.72 -1.98
C GLN A 22 -4.12 5.80 -3.52
N TYR A 23 -4.26 6.98 -4.11
CA TYR A 23 -4.18 7.15 -5.58
C TYR A 23 -2.76 6.95 -6.07
N PHE A 24 -1.78 7.39 -5.28
CA PHE A 24 -0.37 7.10 -5.58
C PHE A 24 -0.11 5.60 -5.55
N VAL A 25 -0.61 4.89 -4.52
CA VAL A 25 -0.47 3.43 -4.41
C VAL A 25 -1.17 2.71 -5.57
N HIS A 26 -2.37 3.15 -5.94
CA HIS A 26 -3.09 2.61 -7.09
C HIS A 26 -2.29 2.78 -8.40
N GLN A 27 -1.72 3.97 -8.62
CA GLN A 27 -0.89 4.23 -9.80
C GLN A 27 0.37 3.35 -9.83
N VAL A 28 1.01 3.12 -8.68
CA VAL A 28 2.14 2.19 -8.57
C VAL A 28 1.71 0.77 -8.97
N ARG A 29 0.54 0.30 -8.51
CA ARG A 29 0.01 -1.01 -8.92
C ARG A 29 -0.23 -1.10 -10.41
N ASN A 30 -0.79 -0.05 -11.03
CA ASN A 30 -1.01 0.00 -12.48
C ASN A 30 0.31 -0.14 -13.24
N TYR A 31 1.37 0.55 -12.82
CA TYR A 31 2.69 0.41 -13.44
C TYR A 31 3.29 -0.97 -13.27
N ILE A 32 3.05 -1.62 -12.14
CA ILE A 32 3.48 -3.02 -11.92
C ILE A 32 2.69 -3.96 -12.84
N ALA A 33 1.37 -3.78 -12.96
CA ALA A 33 0.52 -4.58 -13.84
C ALA A 33 0.96 -4.44 -15.32
N GLU A 34 1.18 -3.20 -15.79
CA GLU A 34 1.72 -2.93 -17.13
C GLU A 34 3.06 -3.62 -17.37
N TYR A 35 3.94 -3.58 -16.38
CA TYR A 35 5.25 -4.23 -16.46
C TYR A 35 5.09 -5.74 -16.58
N LEU A 36 4.30 -6.38 -15.72
CA LEU A 36 4.06 -7.82 -15.75
C LEU A 36 3.43 -8.26 -17.07
N GLN A 37 2.49 -7.48 -17.60
CA GLN A 37 1.91 -7.70 -18.92
C GLN A 37 2.97 -7.59 -20.02
N SER A 38 3.85 -6.60 -19.96
CA SER A 38 4.91 -6.37 -20.97
C SER A 38 5.90 -7.53 -21.10
N ILE A 39 6.09 -8.27 -20.00
CA ILE A 39 6.93 -9.49 -19.97
C ILE A 39 6.11 -10.78 -20.12
N SER A 40 4.82 -10.67 -20.45
CA SER A 40 3.89 -11.80 -20.60
C SER A 40 3.79 -12.68 -19.36
N TYR A 41 3.93 -12.11 -18.17
CA TYR A 41 3.82 -12.82 -16.90
C TYR A 41 2.37 -12.83 -16.41
N SER A 42 1.78 -14.02 -16.30
CA SER A 42 0.42 -14.19 -15.76
C SER A 42 0.48 -14.32 -14.24
N VAL A 43 -0.28 -13.47 -13.55
CA VAL A 43 -0.34 -13.43 -12.09
C VAL A 43 -1.59 -14.16 -11.62
N ASN A 44 -1.45 -15.20 -10.79
CA ASN A 44 -2.57 -15.88 -10.17
C ASN A 44 -2.93 -15.28 -8.82
N GLU A 45 -1.93 -14.96 -8.01
CA GLU A 45 -2.10 -14.43 -6.65
C GLU A 45 -1.14 -13.29 -6.40
N ILE A 46 -1.62 -12.26 -5.69
CA ILE A 46 -0.80 -11.12 -5.26
C ILE A 46 -0.89 -11.01 -3.73
N HIS A 47 0.27 -10.99 -3.10
CA HIS A 47 0.41 -10.73 -1.67
C HIS A 47 1.19 -9.44 -1.48
N GLU A 48 0.49 -8.39 -1.12
CA GLU A 48 1.09 -7.10 -0.78
C GLU A 48 1.39 -7.03 0.71
N PHE A 49 2.57 -6.53 1.07
CA PHE A 49 2.98 -6.28 2.45
C PHE A 49 3.36 -4.81 2.59
N THR A 50 2.66 -4.09 3.45
CA THR A 50 2.80 -2.64 3.63
C THR A 50 2.94 -2.28 5.10
N ASP A 51 3.38 -1.06 5.39
CA ASP A 51 3.17 -0.47 6.69
C ASP A 51 1.66 -0.17 6.93
N GLY A 52 1.32 0.27 8.12
CA GLY A 52 -0.05 0.59 8.49
C GLY A 52 -0.45 2.05 8.20
N CYS A 53 0.27 2.77 7.34
CA CYS A 53 -0.03 4.17 7.03
C CYS A 53 -1.47 4.34 6.54
N ALA A 54 -2.26 5.13 7.28
CA ALA A 54 -3.69 5.27 7.00
C ALA A 54 -3.95 5.93 5.64
N ALA A 55 -3.17 6.96 5.29
CA ALA A 55 -3.35 7.69 4.04
C ALA A 55 -3.10 6.83 2.80
N GLN A 56 -2.16 5.89 2.87
CA GLN A 56 -1.71 5.09 1.72
C GLN A 56 -2.36 3.71 1.67
N TYR A 57 -2.58 3.05 2.82
CA TYR A 57 -2.90 1.62 2.85
C TYR A 57 -4.05 1.22 3.77
N LYS A 58 -4.37 1.98 4.84
CA LYS A 58 -5.26 1.51 5.90
C LYS A 58 -6.40 2.51 6.19
N SER A 59 -7.12 2.90 5.14
CA SER A 59 -8.34 3.69 5.21
C SER A 59 -9.49 3.02 4.45
N ARG A 60 -10.72 3.52 4.62
CA ARG A 60 -11.88 3.05 3.85
C ARG A 60 -11.65 3.15 2.34
N HIS A 61 -10.99 4.20 1.88
CA HIS A 61 -10.66 4.40 0.47
C HIS A 61 -9.59 3.42 -0.02
N CYS A 62 -8.56 3.17 0.80
CA CYS A 62 -7.54 2.17 0.49
C CYS A 62 -8.12 0.74 0.42
N PHE A 63 -9.13 0.42 1.24
CA PHE A 63 -9.81 -0.87 1.19
C PHE A 63 -10.78 -0.94 0.01
N GLY A 64 -11.42 0.19 -0.34
CA GLY A 64 -12.23 0.30 -1.55
C GLY A 64 -11.41 0.05 -2.82
N ASP A 65 -10.17 0.51 -2.83
CA ASP A 65 -9.22 0.29 -3.92
C ASP A 65 -8.82 -1.20 -4.08
N ILE A 66 -8.75 -1.97 -2.98
CA ILE A 66 -8.45 -3.41 -3.04
C ILE A 66 -9.53 -4.19 -3.82
N ARG A 67 -10.80 -3.75 -3.78
CA ARG A 67 -11.90 -4.43 -4.48
C ARG A 67 -11.69 -4.52 -6.01
N THR A 68 -10.94 -3.57 -6.58
CA THR A 68 -10.65 -3.48 -8.02
C THR A 68 -9.36 -4.20 -8.42
N ALA A 69 -8.61 -4.71 -7.46
CA ALA A 69 -7.31 -5.34 -7.72
C ALA A 69 -7.38 -6.50 -8.72
N PHE A 70 -8.52 -7.19 -8.78
CA PHE A 70 -8.76 -8.22 -9.80
C PHE A 70 -8.72 -7.64 -11.23
N ASP A 71 -9.34 -6.48 -11.42
CA ASP A 71 -9.40 -5.83 -12.74
C ASP A 71 -8.02 -5.30 -13.14
N ASP A 72 -7.23 -4.79 -12.18
CA ASP A 72 -5.91 -4.24 -12.42
C ASP A 72 -4.89 -5.31 -12.87
N PHE A 73 -4.91 -6.47 -12.24
CA PHE A 73 -3.91 -7.53 -12.46
C PHE A 73 -4.46 -8.76 -13.20
N SER A 74 -5.77 -8.84 -13.41
CA SER A 74 -6.44 -10.08 -13.86
C SER A 74 -6.11 -11.27 -12.94
N SER A 75 -5.73 -11.00 -11.68
CA SER A 75 -5.38 -12.02 -10.69
C SER A 75 -6.63 -12.60 -10.04
N GLN A 76 -6.53 -13.86 -9.58
CA GLN A 76 -7.66 -14.51 -8.90
C GLN A 76 -7.80 -14.07 -7.44
N HIS A 77 -6.67 -13.72 -6.80
CA HIS A 77 -6.60 -13.35 -5.40
C HIS A 77 -5.66 -12.16 -5.18
N PHE A 78 -6.12 -11.23 -4.37
CA PHE A 78 -5.31 -10.14 -3.87
C PHE A 78 -5.40 -10.09 -2.35
N THR A 79 -4.25 -10.03 -1.68
CA THR A 79 -4.16 -9.94 -0.22
C THR A 79 -3.23 -8.80 0.15
N ARG A 80 -3.70 -7.89 1.00
CA ARG A 80 -2.87 -6.86 1.63
C ARG A 80 -2.65 -7.21 3.08
N ASN A 81 -1.39 -7.16 3.51
CA ASN A 81 -0.96 -7.43 4.87
C ASN A 81 -0.30 -6.20 5.45
N PHE A 82 -0.59 -5.90 6.70
CA PHE A 82 -0.03 -4.76 7.40
C PHE A 82 0.97 -5.22 8.45
N PHE A 83 2.17 -4.65 8.39
CA PHE A 83 3.13 -4.81 9.47
C PHE A 83 2.68 -4.03 10.72
N GLU A 84 3.15 -4.45 11.87
CA GLU A 84 3.04 -3.66 13.09
C GLU A 84 3.79 -2.34 12.94
N THR A 85 3.33 -1.32 13.68
CA THR A 85 3.94 0.01 13.69
C THR A 85 5.44 -0.09 13.98
N SER A 86 6.24 0.60 13.20
CA SER A 86 7.72 0.61 13.28
C SER A 86 8.42 -0.72 12.93
N HIS A 87 7.71 -1.75 12.49
CA HIS A 87 8.28 -3.04 12.09
C HIS A 87 8.38 -3.25 10.58
N ALA A 88 7.97 -2.28 9.76
CA ALA A 88 7.99 -2.36 8.30
C ALA A 88 9.39 -2.19 7.67
N LYS A 89 10.45 -2.12 8.48
CA LYS A 89 11.83 -2.03 7.95
C LYS A 89 12.22 -3.28 7.19
N GLY A 90 12.48 -3.13 5.90
CA GLY A 90 12.72 -4.27 5.03
C GLY A 90 13.65 -3.97 3.85
N PRO A 91 13.77 -4.92 2.92
CA PRO A 91 14.59 -4.79 1.72
C PRO A 91 14.24 -3.56 0.87
N GLN A 92 12.99 -3.09 0.90
CA GLN A 92 12.51 -1.91 0.19
C GLN A 92 13.17 -0.62 0.70
N ASP A 93 13.32 -0.45 2.02
CA ASP A 93 13.97 0.73 2.61
C ASP A 93 15.45 0.76 2.24
N ALA A 94 16.11 -0.41 2.32
CA ALA A 94 17.50 -0.55 1.90
C ALA A 94 17.67 -0.22 0.41
N ALA A 95 16.73 -0.65 -0.45
CA ALA A 95 16.76 -0.37 -1.87
C ALA A 95 16.60 1.13 -2.15
N GLY A 96 15.64 1.80 -1.52
CA GLY A 96 15.47 3.26 -1.60
C GLY A 96 16.70 4.01 -1.14
N GLY A 97 17.27 3.62 0.01
CA GLY A 97 18.52 4.20 0.54
C GLY A 97 19.72 4.04 -0.40
N ILE A 98 19.83 2.92 -1.11
CA ILE A 98 20.88 2.70 -2.11
C ILE A 98 20.74 3.69 -3.26
N ILE A 99 19.53 3.89 -3.81
CA ILE A 99 19.30 4.82 -4.92
C ILE A 99 19.66 6.25 -4.51
N LYS A 100 19.17 6.71 -3.34
CA LYS A 100 19.49 8.03 -2.81
C LYS A 100 21.01 8.22 -2.67
N ARG A 101 21.70 7.28 -2.02
CA ARG A 101 23.15 7.34 -1.82
C ARG A 101 23.94 7.35 -3.14
N GLN A 102 23.50 6.60 -4.16
CA GLN A 102 24.17 6.59 -5.47
C GLN A 102 23.98 7.93 -6.18
N ALA A 103 22.79 8.52 -6.10
CA ALA A 103 22.51 9.86 -6.62
C ALA A 103 23.39 10.91 -5.94
N ASP A 104 23.44 10.93 -4.60
CA ASP A 104 24.27 11.86 -3.83
C ASP A 104 25.76 11.73 -4.20
N ASN A 105 26.26 10.51 -4.30
CA ASN A 105 27.65 10.25 -4.70
C ASN A 105 27.95 10.76 -6.12
N ALA A 106 27.02 10.62 -7.05
CA ALA A 106 27.19 11.11 -8.42
C ALA A 106 27.23 12.64 -8.45
N ILE A 107 26.38 13.31 -7.66
CA ILE A 107 26.41 14.78 -7.50
C ILE A 107 27.74 15.23 -6.91
N LEU A 108 28.17 14.64 -5.80
CA LEU A 108 29.41 15.00 -5.11
C LEU A 108 30.66 14.84 -5.98
N ARG A 109 30.64 13.87 -6.90
CA ARG A 109 31.73 13.63 -7.85
C ARG A 109 31.63 14.47 -9.13
N GLY A 110 30.61 15.31 -9.27
CA GLY A 110 30.37 16.10 -10.48
C GLY A 110 29.96 15.27 -11.70
N GLN A 111 29.48 14.03 -11.50
CA GLN A 111 29.09 13.11 -12.55
C GLN A 111 27.63 13.30 -12.99
N ALA A 112 26.78 13.88 -12.13
CA ALA A 112 25.39 14.15 -12.40
C ALA A 112 24.94 15.49 -11.78
N GLN A 113 23.93 16.10 -12.40
CA GLN A 113 23.18 17.21 -11.84
C GLN A 113 21.73 16.74 -11.64
N ILE A 114 21.33 16.54 -10.40
CA ILE A 114 20.00 16.07 -10.02
C ILE A 114 19.33 17.17 -9.19
N ARG A 115 18.35 17.86 -9.77
CA ARG A 115 17.64 19.00 -9.18
C ARG A 115 16.13 18.80 -9.09
N SER A 116 15.62 17.73 -9.74
CA SER A 116 14.21 17.43 -9.83
C SER A 116 13.98 15.91 -9.76
N ALA A 117 12.73 15.51 -9.56
CA ALA A 117 12.32 14.11 -9.63
C ALA A 117 12.62 13.51 -11.01
N LYS A 118 12.46 14.32 -12.08
CA LYS A 118 12.78 13.90 -13.44
C LYS A 118 14.27 13.62 -13.62
N ASP A 119 15.14 14.48 -13.10
CA ASP A 119 16.59 14.27 -13.19
C ASP A 119 17.00 13.00 -12.43
N LEU A 120 16.39 12.75 -11.27
CA LEU A 120 16.63 11.52 -10.50
C LEU A 120 16.18 10.28 -11.30
N TYR A 121 15.02 10.33 -11.92
CA TYR A 121 14.54 9.25 -12.78
C TYR A 121 15.49 8.99 -13.95
N ASP A 122 15.90 10.03 -14.67
CA ASP A 122 16.79 9.91 -15.82
C ASP A 122 18.16 9.33 -15.40
N PHE A 123 18.72 9.83 -14.31
CA PHE A 123 19.96 9.30 -13.74
C PHE A 123 19.82 7.83 -13.35
N ALA A 124 18.76 7.47 -12.60
CA ALA A 124 18.58 6.12 -12.09
C ALA A 124 18.32 5.11 -13.22
N SER A 125 17.50 5.49 -14.21
CA SER A 125 17.18 4.67 -15.38
C SER A 125 18.40 4.41 -16.27
N ALA A 126 19.33 5.39 -16.36
CA ALA A 126 20.53 5.24 -17.15
C ALA A 126 21.65 4.46 -16.44
N ASN A 127 21.71 4.51 -15.10
CA ASN A 127 22.92 4.08 -14.38
C ASN A 127 22.67 2.98 -13.33
N LEU A 128 21.42 2.72 -12.90
CA LEU A 128 21.14 1.89 -11.73
C LEU A 128 20.23 0.69 -11.99
N THR A 129 19.98 0.34 -13.24
CA THR A 129 19.08 -0.75 -13.64
C THR A 129 19.62 -2.14 -13.30
N GLU A 130 20.96 -2.30 -13.25
CA GLU A 130 21.62 -3.56 -12.97
C GLU A 130 22.21 -3.57 -11.56
N PRO A 131 21.53 -4.17 -10.58
CA PRO A 131 22.05 -4.25 -9.22
C PRO A 131 23.16 -5.33 -9.10
N ARG A 132 24.13 -5.07 -8.24
CA ARG A 132 25.15 -6.04 -7.84
C ARG A 132 24.69 -6.87 -6.63
N SER A 133 23.49 -7.48 -6.69
CA SER A 133 22.87 -8.17 -5.54
C SER A 133 21.99 -9.32 -6.03
N PHE A 134 21.30 -9.99 -5.11
CA PHE A 134 20.29 -11.01 -5.42
C PHE A 134 19.12 -10.49 -6.26
N CYS A 135 18.93 -9.17 -6.34
CA CYS A 135 17.95 -8.55 -7.19
C CYS A 135 18.37 -8.73 -8.66
N LYS A 136 17.47 -9.26 -9.48
CA LYS A 136 17.74 -9.52 -10.91
C LYS A 136 17.89 -8.22 -11.69
N ARG A 137 17.01 -7.25 -11.42
CA ARG A 137 17.02 -5.93 -12.08
C ARG A 137 16.26 -4.90 -11.25
N ARG A 138 16.47 -3.63 -11.58
CA ARG A 138 15.69 -2.50 -11.10
C ARG A 138 14.91 -1.89 -12.24
N ILE A 139 13.63 -1.67 -12.01
CA ILE A 139 12.70 -1.04 -12.94
C ILE A 139 12.38 0.35 -12.40
N PHE A 140 12.54 1.37 -13.23
CA PHE A 140 12.21 2.75 -12.88
C PHE A 140 11.05 3.22 -13.74
N LYS A 141 10.07 3.89 -13.12
CA LYS A 141 8.96 4.57 -13.77
C LYS A 141 8.91 6.01 -13.29
N TYR A 142 8.56 6.90 -14.20
CA TYR A 142 8.32 8.31 -13.89
C TYR A 142 6.82 8.59 -13.96
N ALA A 143 6.29 9.14 -12.87
CA ALA A 143 4.90 9.59 -12.79
C ALA A 143 4.90 11.11 -12.62
N GLU A 144 4.66 11.84 -13.71
CA GLU A 144 4.59 13.29 -13.66
C GLU A 144 3.41 13.79 -12.84
N THR A 145 2.27 13.14 -13.00
CA THR A 145 1.03 13.42 -12.27
C THR A 145 0.38 12.12 -11.81
N ILE A 146 -0.30 12.18 -10.67
CA ILE A 146 -1.09 11.07 -10.14
C ILE A 146 -2.56 11.41 -10.36
N PRO A 147 -3.31 10.62 -11.15
CA PRO A 147 -4.75 10.81 -11.31
C PRO A 147 -5.47 10.61 -9.98
N ARG A 148 -6.30 11.57 -9.59
CA ARG A 148 -7.14 11.49 -8.39
C ARG A 148 -8.61 11.60 -8.77
N ASN A 149 -9.42 10.67 -8.29
CA ASN A 149 -10.86 10.70 -8.48
C ASN A 149 -11.53 10.85 -7.11
N ASP A 150 -11.76 12.08 -6.72
CA ASP A 150 -12.37 12.41 -5.42
C ASP A 150 -13.88 12.15 -5.36
N ASN A 151 -14.47 11.62 -6.46
CA ASN A 151 -15.91 11.33 -6.53
C ASN A 151 -16.29 9.96 -5.92
N LEU A 152 -15.31 9.14 -5.53
CA LEU A 152 -15.55 7.84 -4.91
C LEU A 152 -15.37 7.94 -3.39
N SER A 153 -16.44 7.68 -2.66
CA SER A 153 -16.41 7.52 -1.22
C SER A 153 -16.97 6.16 -0.81
N PHE A 154 -16.49 5.64 0.31
CA PHE A 154 -16.87 4.32 0.83
C PHE A 154 -17.35 4.42 2.27
N LYS A 155 -18.30 3.56 2.64
CA LYS A 155 -18.75 3.44 4.03
C LYS A 155 -17.59 3.09 4.97
N PRO A 156 -17.61 3.64 6.19
CA PRO A 156 -16.61 3.33 7.20
C PRO A 156 -16.46 1.82 7.41
N VAL A 157 -15.24 1.36 7.49
CA VAL A 157 -14.93 -0.05 7.74
C VAL A 157 -14.76 -0.26 9.25
N PRO A 158 -15.55 -1.14 9.89
CA PRO A 158 -15.49 -1.34 11.33
C PRO A 158 -14.13 -1.90 11.74
N SER A 159 -13.61 -1.42 12.87
CA SER A 159 -12.36 -1.89 13.48
C SER A 159 -11.16 -1.90 12.54
N ILE A 160 -11.11 -0.99 11.57
CA ILE A 160 -10.08 -0.95 10.53
C ILE A 160 -8.65 -0.92 11.12
N ARG A 161 -8.47 -0.32 12.30
CA ARG A 161 -7.16 -0.21 12.94
C ARG A 161 -6.59 -1.55 13.43
N SER A 162 -7.44 -2.50 13.85
CA SER A 162 -7.02 -3.83 14.30
C SER A 162 -6.79 -4.82 13.16
N VAL A 163 -7.18 -4.47 11.93
CA VAL A 163 -7.01 -5.34 10.76
C VAL A 163 -5.54 -5.42 10.36
N HIS A 164 -4.98 -6.61 10.25
CA HIS A 164 -3.62 -6.84 9.72
C HIS A 164 -3.59 -7.65 8.44
N GLN A 165 -4.75 -8.18 8.01
CA GLN A 165 -4.89 -8.76 6.68
C GLN A 165 -6.25 -8.40 6.09
N VAL A 166 -6.24 -7.97 4.82
CA VAL A 166 -7.45 -7.80 4.02
C VAL A 166 -7.28 -8.53 2.69
N ARG A 167 -8.32 -9.22 2.26
CA ARG A 167 -8.36 -9.98 1.00
C ARG A 167 -9.48 -9.46 0.14
N SER A 168 -9.25 -9.32 -1.16
CA SER A 168 -10.33 -9.05 -2.10
C SER A 168 -11.22 -10.28 -2.26
N GLY A 169 -12.51 -10.08 -2.47
CA GLY A 169 -13.41 -11.14 -2.90
C GLY A 169 -13.03 -11.67 -4.28
N ARG A 170 -13.43 -12.92 -4.55
CA ARG A 170 -13.29 -13.51 -5.89
C ARG A 170 -14.15 -12.77 -6.91
N GLN A 171 -13.93 -13.04 -8.19
CA GLN A 171 -14.69 -12.46 -9.29
C GLN A 171 -16.21 -12.54 -9.12
N THR A 172 -16.71 -13.60 -8.45
CA THR A 172 -18.13 -13.79 -8.16
C THR A 172 -18.68 -12.88 -7.08
N ASN A 173 -17.82 -12.32 -6.21
CA ASN A 173 -18.16 -11.48 -5.07
C ASN A 173 -17.44 -10.13 -5.12
N ARG A 174 -17.48 -9.48 -6.28
CA ARG A 174 -16.89 -8.13 -6.45
C ARG A 174 -17.44 -7.16 -5.41
N GLY A 175 -16.54 -6.42 -4.80
CA GLY A 175 -16.87 -5.46 -3.74
C GLY A 175 -16.92 -6.04 -2.33
N LEU A 176 -16.81 -7.37 -2.16
CA LEU A 176 -16.63 -7.99 -0.86
C LEU A 176 -15.13 -8.03 -0.51
N ILE A 177 -14.80 -7.67 0.73
CA ILE A 177 -13.48 -7.88 1.32
C ILE A 177 -13.60 -8.75 2.55
N THR A 178 -12.59 -9.56 2.80
CA THR A 178 -12.48 -10.37 4.04
C THR A 178 -11.31 -9.88 4.85
N MET A 179 -11.55 -9.62 6.14
CA MET A 179 -10.59 -9.01 7.05
C MET A 179 -10.30 -9.92 8.23
N SER A 180 -9.07 -9.86 8.75
CA SER A 180 -8.68 -10.52 10.01
C SER A 180 -7.66 -9.69 10.78
N GLU A 181 -7.60 -9.90 12.10
CA GLU A 181 -6.66 -9.19 12.98
C GLU A 181 -5.20 -9.63 12.76
N LEU A 182 -4.96 -10.87 12.35
CA LEU A 182 -3.63 -11.35 11.99
C LEU A 182 -3.67 -12.07 10.64
N SER A 183 -2.56 -12.05 9.94
CA SER A 183 -2.40 -12.74 8.66
C SER A 183 -2.38 -14.25 8.83
N CYS A 184 -3.09 -14.98 7.97
CA CYS A 184 -3.04 -16.43 7.92
C CYS A 184 -3.00 -16.93 6.46
N TYR A 185 -2.07 -17.84 6.21
CA TYR A 185 -1.84 -18.50 4.92
C TYR A 185 -1.96 -20.02 5.04
N CYS A 186 -2.79 -20.53 5.97
CA CYS A 186 -3.06 -21.95 6.00
C CYS A 186 -3.85 -22.38 4.75
N LEU A 187 -3.80 -23.66 4.44
CA LEU A 187 -4.43 -24.21 3.23
C LEU A 187 -5.89 -23.77 3.08
N ASN A 188 -6.67 -23.85 4.17
CA ASN A 188 -8.08 -23.47 4.14
C ASN A 188 -8.28 -21.98 3.82
N CYS A 189 -7.44 -21.09 4.38
CA CYS A 189 -7.50 -19.65 4.09
C CYS A 189 -7.10 -19.33 2.65
N ASN A 190 -6.19 -20.09 2.07
CA ASN A 190 -5.81 -19.90 0.67
C ASN A 190 -6.91 -20.35 -0.32
N TYR A 191 -7.83 -21.19 0.14
CA TYR A 191 -9.03 -21.59 -0.62
C TYR A 191 -10.31 -20.88 -0.16
N ASP A 192 -10.21 -19.78 0.60
CA ASP A 192 -11.33 -18.99 1.15
C ASP A 192 -12.27 -19.79 2.08
N MET A 193 -11.80 -20.91 2.61
CA MET A 193 -12.53 -21.70 3.60
C MET A 193 -12.24 -21.21 5.02
N TYR A 194 -12.60 -19.95 5.29
CA TYR A 194 -12.24 -19.25 6.53
C TYR A 194 -12.82 -19.87 7.78
N ASP A 195 -14.01 -20.46 7.70
CA ASP A 195 -14.66 -21.18 8.82
C ASP A 195 -13.85 -22.40 9.28
N GLN A 196 -12.99 -22.92 8.41
CA GLN A 196 -12.11 -24.06 8.66
C GLN A 196 -10.67 -23.66 8.97
N CYS A 197 -10.41 -22.38 9.21
CA CYS A 197 -9.07 -21.89 9.51
C CYS A 197 -8.49 -22.57 10.74
N CYS A 198 -7.33 -23.20 10.61
CA CYS A 198 -6.66 -23.87 11.73
C CYS A 198 -6.09 -22.88 12.77
N ASN A 199 -6.01 -21.61 12.44
CA ASN A 199 -5.50 -20.53 13.29
C ASN A 199 -6.58 -19.54 13.73
N VAL A 200 -7.86 -19.85 13.63
CA VAL A 200 -8.98 -18.93 13.91
C VAL A 200 -8.87 -18.22 15.26
N LYS A 201 -8.40 -18.91 16.29
CA LYS A 201 -8.19 -18.33 17.64
C LYS A 201 -7.08 -17.27 17.68
N LYS A 202 -6.10 -17.34 16.76
CA LYS A 202 -4.99 -16.40 16.67
C LYS A 202 -5.32 -15.23 15.76
N THR A 203 -6.08 -15.47 14.69
CA THR A 203 -6.45 -14.45 13.71
C THR A 203 -7.57 -13.53 14.17
N GLY A 204 -8.18 -13.77 15.32
CA GLY A 204 -9.36 -13.02 15.77
C GLY A 204 -10.65 -13.36 14.98
N GLY A 205 -10.59 -14.40 14.13
CA GLY A 205 -11.66 -14.74 13.20
C GLY A 205 -11.56 -13.95 11.88
N TYR A 206 -12.60 -14.09 11.06
CA TYR A 206 -12.71 -13.41 9.77
C TYR A 206 -14.01 -12.62 9.70
N THR A 207 -13.92 -11.39 9.23
CA THR A 207 -15.06 -10.51 9.02
C THR A 207 -15.18 -10.19 7.54
N GLU A 208 -16.35 -10.47 6.96
CA GLU A 208 -16.67 -10.05 5.61
C GLU A 208 -17.30 -8.66 5.64
N TRP A 209 -16.86 -7.79 4.73
CA TRP A 209 -17.40 -6.44 4.60
C TRP A 209 -17.63 -6.10 3.14
N LYS A 210 -18.84 -5.64 2.84
CA LYS A 210 -19.18 -5.18 1.49
C LYS A 210 -18.81 -3.71 1.36
N MET A 211 -17.82 -3.42 0.53
CA MET A 211 -17.42 -2.07 0.18
C MET A 211 -18.50 -1.44 -0.71
N SER A 212 -19.41 -0.69 -0.10
CA SER A 212 -20.43 0.08 -0.80
C SER A 212 -20.00 1.52 -0.96
N GLU A 213 -20.27 2.11 -2.14
CA GLU A 213 -20.08 3.51 -2.40
C GLU A 213 -21.15 4.33 -1.66
N GLU A 214 -20.75 5.49 -1.15
CA GLU A 214 -21.65 6.49 -0.58
C GLU A 214 -21.86 7.64 -1.58
N ASN A 215 -23.05 8.22 -1.57
CA ASN A 215 -23.27 9.46 -2.27
C ASN A 215 -22.59 10.61 -1.50
N ILE A 216 -21.79 11.40 -2.19
CA ILE A 216 -20.99 12.51 -1.62
C ILE A 216 -21.88 13.53 -0.87
N ASN A 217 -23.17 13.60 -1.18
CA ASN A 217 -24.11 14.50 -0.53
C ASN A 217 -24.51 14.10 0.91
N GLU A 218 -24.20 12.87 1.35
CA GLU A 218 -24.47 12.38 2.72
C GLU A 218 -23.26 12.56 3.66
N GLN A 219 -22.10 12.97 3.15
CA GLN A 219 -20.84 13.00 3.90
C GLN A 219 -20.74 14.16 4.90
N HIS A 220 -21.46 15.26 4.70
CA HIS A 220 -21.39 16.42 5.61
C HIS A 220 -21.87 16.12 7.03
N GLU A 221 -22.78 15.15 7.21
CA GLU A 221 -23.28 14.78 8.55
C GLU A 221 -22.33 13.86 9.32
N ASP A 222 -21.56 12.99 8.62
CA ASP A 222 -20.65 12.04 9.28
C ASP A 222 -19.31 12.68 9.66
N GLU A 223 -18.80 13.63 8.87
CA GLU A 223 -17.58 14.39 9.21
C GLU A 223 -17.82 15.35 10.39
N GLU A 224 -19.01 15.97 10.51
CA GLU A 224 -19.38 16.74 11.70
C GLU A 224 -19.48 15.85 12.95
N ASN A 225 -19.94 14.62 12.83
CA ASN A 225 -19.99 13.66 13.94
C ASN A 225 -18.60 13.15 14.37
N GLU A 226 -17.66 12.93 13.45
CA GLU A 226 -16.27 12.58 13.79
C GLU A 226 -15.53 13.77 14.45
N GLN A 227 -15.74 15.00 13.97
CA GLN A 227 -15.19 16.21 14.60
C GLN A 227 -15.78 16.48 15.97
N ASN A 228 -17.07 16.27 16.16
CA ASN A 228 -17.73 16.40 17.45
C ASN A 228 -17.26 15.32 18.45
N SER A 229 -17.00 14.08 18.01
CA SER A 229 -16.46 13.03 18.86
C SER A 229 -15.03 13.32 19.32
N LEU A 230 -14.21 13.99 18.51
CA LEU A 230 -12.88 14.45 18.89
C LEU A 230 -12.92 15.62 19.87
N GLN A 231 -13.89 16.55 19.72
CA GLN A 231 -14.08 17.66 20.65
C GLN A 231 -14.59 17.21 22.02
N GLU A 232 -15.39 16.14 22.08
CA GLU A 232 -15.85 15.55 23.35
C GLU A 232 -14.73 14.81 24.11
N LEU A 233 -13.69 14.35 23.42
CA LEU A 233 -12.53 13.66 24.01
C LEU A 233 -11.48 14.61 24.59
N VAL A 234 -11.53 15.91 24.26
CA VAL A 234 -10.54 16.89 24.67
C VAL A 234 -11.18 17.89 25.64
N SER A 235 -10.89 17.74 26.93
CA SER A 235 -11.28 18.73 27.94
C SER A 235 -10.22 19.83 28.09
N ALA A 236 -10.66 21.06 28.39
CA ALA A 236 -9.74 22.17 28.61
C ALA A 236 -8.71 21.83 29.72
N GLY A 237 -7.42 21.93 29.40
CA GLY A 237 -6.32 21.63 30.32
C GLY A 237 -5.67 20.25 30.12
N GLN A 238 -6.09 19.46 29.13
CA GLN A 238 -5.40 18.24 28.75
C GLN A 238 -4.32 18.52 27.69
N VAL A 239 -3.17 17.89 27.85
CA VAL A 239 -2.09 17.89 26.85
C VAL A 239 -2.38 16.77 25.86
N VAL A 240 -2.61 17.10 24.61
CA VAL A 240 -2.79 16.13 23.51
C VAL A 240 -1.48 16.06 22.73
N ALA A 241 -0.87 14.88 22.68
CA ALA A 241 0.26 14.62 21.81
C ALA A 241 -0.26 14.10 20.46
N LEU A 242 0.00 14.82 19.38
CA LEU A 242 -0.25 14.37 18.03
C LEU A 242 1.03 13.71 17.50
N PHE A 243 0.96 12.42 17.19
CA PHE A 243 2.04 11.72 16.52
C PHE A 243 1.83 11.80 15.03
N THR A 244 2.79 12.37 14.30
CA THR A 244 2.83 12.29 12.84
C THR A 244 3.70 11.11 12.44
N ASP A 245 3.35 10.43 11.36
CA ASP A 245 4.13 9.30 10.81
C ASP A 245 5.47 9.72 10.17
N ASP A 246 5.76 11.03 10.15
CA ASP A 246 7.08 11.54 9.79
C ASP A 246 8.04 11.36 10.96
N ALA A 247 8.94 10.43 10.80
CA ALA A 247 9.80 9.84 11.84
C ALA A 247 10.75 10.80 12.58
N ASN A 248 10.55 12.12 12.53
CA ASN A 248 11.46 13.10 13.17
C ASN A 248 10.79 14.37 13.76
N GLU A 249 9.48 14.50 13.81
CA GLU A 249 8.86 15.70 14.37
C GLU A 249 7.81 15.35 15.43
N GLU A 250 8.18 15.55 16.70
CA GLU A 250 7.24 15.59 17.82
C GLU A 250 6.71 17.03 17.93
N TYR A 251 5.40 17.23 17.72
CA TYR A 251 4.76 18.51 18.00
C TYR A 251 4.06 18.47 19.36
N TYR A 252 4.45 19.33 20.25
CA TYR A 252 3.74 19.63 21.49
C TYR A 252 2.89 20.88 21.28
N LEU A 253 1.59 20.78 21.56
CA LEU A 253 0.69 21.94 21.68
C LEU A 253 0.50 22.29 23.15
#